data_a8e79873da3aac7b95434e64b92d7f0a
#
_entry.id   a8e79873da3aac7b95434e64b92d7f0a
#
_cell.length_a   1.000
_cell.length_b   1.000
_cell.length_c   1.000
_cell.angle_alpha   90.00
_cell.angle_beta   90.00
_cell.angle_gamma   90.00
#
_symmetry.space_group_name_H-M   'P 1'
#
loop_
_entity.id
_entity.type
_entity.pdbx_description
1 polymer ?
#
loop_
_entity_poly.entity_id
_entity_poly.type
_entity_poly.pdbx_seq_one_letter_code
_entity_poly.pdbx_strand_id
1 'polypeptide(L)'
;YAFAGSSTPWTGGTVPQAYDNPGIVDFDAYNNMIFGKKIQPSDVSLMIKSYPWIYGTKYAMFDDRDDNLSTKQFFAWTFDGSMYYVWKCLNNNNGAASTSEPNFSDTAADDVYYETSDGYQWKYMYKITTATYNKFATELFIPVVPDANVTSNAVSGAIDVIVPVDANGTIVSSTGAGYDNYYSGNLTPTSVTNSSTPLVKLDSDASTRNDFYTGCYFYVNGGTGSGQYRAITGHVANSSGIFITLRSQLTTVPDGSSRYLIAPGVVVRGAGDDYVDETGAADANIPVNQVSAIALVNANTGNSIYRVEVLPIGRAVNVHFASAYVNVSAQVGVSNTAILRVITGPKGGHGSNAAAELYSSSVGIGITFANTDTIPFFNGIQTVGLLVNPKVANVQFTTSNVNGTFAIGETVTQTIGSNTSTAIVTSISPLQVTNATPNFVTSTNSTVGTITGGTSSANAQINAISVSGITKGFGTFQQLFVYNGSYIGANTGFTAGEIVYQGATAISNTSATQADIGLLDNSSARFHSNTADGQTVYLTSKLGRINSSNTITGVSSGYVFSISTKAEPDLVPESGTVLYIENFDKVNRSNTTSESIKLILSY
;
A
#
# COMPACT_ATOMS: atom_id res chain seq x y z
N TYR A 1 -14.93 10.56 3.26
CA TYR A 1 -15.54 9.96 4.44
C TYR A 1 -16.07 8.57 4.11
N ALA A 2 -15.92 7.62 5.02
CA ALA A 2 -16.69 6.38 5.00
C ALA A 2 -17.86 6.52 5.97
N PHE A 3 -19.01 6.00 5.60
CA PHE A 3 -20.19 6.00 6.45
C PHE A 3 -20.79 4.60 6.57
N ALA A 4 -21.58 4.41 7.63
CA ALA A 4 -22.35 3.21 7.89
C ALA A 4 -23.77 3.59 8.28
N GLY A 5 -24.73 2.74 7.93
CA GLY A 5 -26.13 3.04 8.12
C GLY A 5 -27.05 1.83 8.12
N SER A 6 -28.33 2.14 8.10
CA SER A 6 -29.44 1.19 8.00
C SER A 6 -29.45 0.14 9.11
N SER A 7 -29.95 0.51 10.29
CA SER A 7 -30.01 -0.40 11.46
C SER A 7 -31.25 -1.32 11.46
N THR A 8 -32.23 -1.06 10.62
CA THR A 8 -33.47 -1.86 10.52
C THR A 8 -33.32 -2.97 9.48
N PRO A 9 -33.77 -4.21 9.77
CA PRO A 9 -33.74 -5.29 8.80
C PRO A 9 -34.45 -4.94 7.50
N TRP A 10 -33.94 -5.45 6.39
CA TRP A 10 -34.55 -5.27 5.08
C TRP A 10 -35.96 -5.86 5.03
N THR A 11 -36.88 -5.14 4.43
CA THR A 11 -38.25 -5.63 4.24
C THR A 11 -38.23 -6.87 3.35
N GLY A 12 -38.82 -7.97 3.83
CA GLY A 12 -38.85 -9.23 3.10
C GLY A 12 -37.60 -10.09 3.19
N GLY A 13 -36.59 -9.68 3.98
CA GLY A 13 -35.38 -10.48 4.22
C GLY A 13 -34.42 -10.60 3.04
N THR A 14 -34.63 -9.81 1.99
CA THR A 14 -33.72 -9.75 0.82
C THR A 14 -32.95 -8.43 0.84
N VAL A 15 -31.64 -8.51 0.69
CA VAL A 15 -30.78 -7.32 0.57
C VAL A 15 -31.11 -6.59 -0.74
N PRO A 16 -31.57 -5.34 -0.70
CA PRO A 16 -31.83 -4.59 -1.91
C PRO A 16 -30.52 -4.18 -2.58
N GLN A 17 -30.51 -4.21 -3.90
CA GLN A 17 -29.42 -3.62 -4.66
C GLN A 17 -29.39 -2.10 -4.45
N ALA A 18 -28.21 -1.51 -4.37
CA ALA A 18 -28.07 -0.06 -4.32
C ALA A 18 -28.61 0.59 -5.61
N TYR A 19 -29.12 1.79 -5.49
CA TYR A 19 -29.65 2.53 -6.64
C TYR A 19 -28.51 3.03 -7.54
N ASP A 20 -28.73 3.02 -8.87
CA ASP A 20 -27.77 3.54 -9.85
C ASP A 20 -28.01 5.03 -10.20
N ASN A 21 -29.13 5.60 -9.78
CA ASN A 21 -29.46 7.01 -10.03
C ASN A 21 -28.83 7.90 -8.95
N PRO A 22 -27.91 8.83 -9.29
CA PRO A 22 -27.18 9.62 -8.31
C PRO A 22 -28.09 10.38 -7.33
N GLY A 23 -29.17 10.99 -7.79
CA GLY A 23 -30.06 11.73 -6.91
C GLY A 23 -30.81 10.84 -5.91
N ILE A 24 -31.18 9.62 -6.31
CA ILE A 24 -31.80 8.65 -5.41
C ILE A 24 -30.77 8.07 -4.45
N VAL A 25 -29.56 7.82 -4.92
CA VAL A 25 -28.44 7.32 -4.09
C VAL A 25 -28.10 8.30 -2.98
N ASP A 26 -27.96 9.59 -3.28
CA ASP A 26 -27.66 10.61 -2.29
C ASP A 26 -28.78 10.71 -1.24
N PHE A 27 -30.04 10.74 -1.69
CA PHE A 27 -31.19 10.78 -0.79
C PHE A 27 -31.26 9.54 0.11
N ASP A 28 -31.11 8.33 -0.46
CA ASP A 28 -31.17 7.08 0.28
C ASP A 28 -30.00 6.97 1.27
N ALA A 29 -28.79 7.34 0.85
CA ALA A 29 -27.62 7.34 1.70
C ALA A 29 -27.81 8.24 2.94
N TYR A 30 -28.26 9.49 2.75
CA TYR A 30 -28.47 10.40 3.87
C TYR A 30 -29.62 10.00 4.78
N ASN A 31 -30.66 9.38 4.26
CA ASN A 31 -31.77 8.87 5.07
C ASN A 31 -31.39 7.65 5.91
N ASN A 32 -30.48 6.84 5.44
CA ASN A 32 -30.07 5.60 6.11
C ASN A 32 -28.77 5.74 6.88
N MET A 33 -27.97 6.76 6.62
CA MET A 33 -26.69 7.00 7.29
C MET A 33 -26.90 7.26 8.78
N ILE A 34 -26.11 6.57 9.60
CA ILE A 34 -26.14 6.74 11.05
C ILE A 34 -24.90 7.48 11.54
N PHE A 35 -23.74 7.07 11.05
CA PHE A 35 -22.46 7.66 11.41
C PHE A 35 -21.43 7.49 10.30
N GLY A 36 -20.34 8.19 10.42
CA GLY A 36 -19.21 8.04 9.52
C GLY A 36 -17.92 8.61 10.10
N LYS A 37 -16.85 8.40 9.36
CA LYS A 37 -15.51 8.83 9.73
C LYS A 37 -14.75 9.37 8.53
N LYS A 38 -13.96 10.42 8.77
CA LYS A 38 -13.05 10.95 7.75
C LYS A 38 -11.95 9.93 7.48
N ILE A 39 -11.75 9.60 6.22
CA ILE A 39 -10.64 8.76 5.77
C ILE A 39 -9.35 9.58 5.85
N GLN A 40 -8.37 9.07 6.56
CA GLN A 40 -7.03 9.65 6.66
C GLN A 40 -6.09 8.95 5.67
N PRO A 41 -4.96 9.56 5.30
CA PRO A 41 -3.96 8.89 4.45
C PRO A 41 -3.52 7.53 4.99
N SER A 42 -3.44 7.38 6.33
CA SER A 42 -3.12 6.11 6.99
C SER A 42 -4.22 5.04 6.89
N ASP A 43 -5.40 5.40 6.42
CA ASP A 43 -6.54 4.48 6.21
C ASP A 43 -6.61 3.96 4.78
N VAL A 44 -5.68 4.36 3.92
CA VAL A 44 -5.64 4.01 2.49
C VAL A 44 -4.33 3.31 2.17
N SER A 45 -4.41 2.26 1.38
CA SER A 45 -3.24 1.56 0.83
C SER A 45 -3.51 1.09 -0.59
N LEU A 46 -2.50 1.11 -1.43
CA LEU A 46 -2.55 0.36 -2.68
C LEU A 46 -2.56 -1.13 -2.36
N MET A 47 -3.28 -1.90 -3.16
CA MET A 47 -3.49 -3.32 -2.91
C MET A 47 -3.02 -4.15 -4.09
N ILE A 48 -2.44 -5.30 -3.80
CA ILE A 48 -2.11 -6.34 -4.78
C ILE A 48 -2.85 -7.62 -4.43
N LYS A 49 -2.92 -8.55 -5.38
CA LYS A 49 -3.52 -9.86 -5.13
C LYS A 49 -2.82 -10.59 -3.99
N SER A 50 -3.56 -11.33 -3.20
CA SER A 50 -3.03 -12.13 -2.10
C SER A 50 -2.57 -13.48 -2.61
N TYR A 51 -1.27 -13.68 -2.68
CA TYR A 51 -0.66 -14.95 -3.07
C TYR A 51 0.22 -15.46 -1.91
N PRO A 52 -0.35 -16.21 -0.95
CA PRO A 52 0.47 -16.88 0.06
C PRO A 52 1.39 -17.87 -0.62
N TRP A 53 2.62 -18.00 -0.13
CA TRP A 53 3.48 -19.08 -0.57
C TRP A 53 2.87 -20.43 -0.15
N ILE A 54 2.74 -21.35 -1.08
CA ILE A 54 2.17 -22.68 -0.84
C ILE A 54 3.14 -23.72 -1.41
N TYR A 55 3.49 -24.70 -0.60
CA TYR A 55 4.30 -25.84 -0.99
C TYR A 55 3.73 -26.53 -2.22
N GLY A 56 4.58 -26.81 -3.20
CA GLY A 56 4.18 -27.49 -4.43
C GLY A 56 3.58 -26.58 -5.50
N THR A 57 3.45 -25.27 -5.25
CA THR A 57 2.95 -24.30 -6.23
C THR A 57 4.02 -23.97 -7.25
N LYS A 58 3.61 -23.77 -8.50
CA LYS A 58 4.47 -23.27 -9.59
C LYS A 58 4.26 -21.77 -9.75
N TYR A 59 5.26 -21.00 -9.39
CA TYR A 59 5.22 -19.56 -9.58
C TYR A 59 5.75 -19.18 -10.97
N ALA A 60 5.18 -18.13 -11.56
CA ALA A 60 5.74 -17.55 -12.77
C ALA A 60 7.01 -16.77 -12.42
N MET A 61 7.91 -16.68 -13.35
CA MET A 61 9.08 -15.83 -13.26
C MET A 61 8.71 -14.40 -13.68
N PHE A 62 9.25 -13.40 -12.97
CA PHE A 62 9.18 -12.01 -13.43
C PHE A 62 9.92 -11.87 -14.76
N ASP A 63 9.28 -11.23 -15.71
CA ASP A 63 9.87 -10.88 -17.00
C ASP A 63 9.26 -9.56 -17.48
N ASP A 64 10.08 -8.56 -17.60
CA ASP A 64 9.70 -7.21 -18.03
C ASP A 64 9.09 -7.15 -19.43
N ARG A 65 9.24 -8.22 -20.24
CA ARG A 65 8.72 -8.35 -21.60
C ARG A 65 7.48 -9.22 -21.72
N ASP A 66 6.99 -9.73 -20.60
CA ASP A 66 5.79 -10.57 -20.60
C ASP A 66 4.54 -9.70 -20.46
N ASP A 67 3.88 -9.38 -21.56
CA ASP A 67 2.66 -8.57 -21.61
C ASP A 67 1.51 -9.14 -20.75
N ASN A 68 1.57 -10.44 -20.41
CA ASN A 68 0.56 -11.11 -19.60
C ASN A 68 1.00 -11.31 -18.14
N LEU A 69 2.08 -10.69 -17.70
CA LEU A 69 2.63 -10.90 -16.36
C LEU A 69 1.62 -10.55 -15.26
N SER A 70 0.80 -9.52 -15.45
CA SER A 70 -0.26 -9.10 -14.51
C SER A 70 -1.30 -10.18 -14.20
N THR A 71 -1.45 -11.17 -15.08
CA THR A 71 -2.38 -12.30 -14.91
C THR A 71 -1.73 -13.50 -14.23
N LYS A 72 -0.41 -13.48 -14.03
CA LYS A 72 0.38 -14.59 -13.50
C LYS A 72 0.73 -14.39 -12.03
N GLN A 73 0.91 -15.49 -11.32
CA GLN A 73 1.39 -15.49 -9.94
C GLN A 73 2.93 -15.51 -9.97
N PHE A 74 3.55 -14.33 -10.07
CA PHE A 74 5.00 -14.14 -10.13
C PHE A 74 5.60 -13.58 -8.83
N PHE A 75 4.79 -13.44 -7.80
CA PHE A 75 5.20 -13.07 -6.46
C PHE A 75 4.43 -13.90 -5.43
N ALA A 76 4.94 -13.95 -4.23
CA ALA A 76 4.29 -14.61 -3.10
C ALA A 76 4.59 -13.86 -1.81
N TRP A 77 3.80 -14.12 -0.78
CA TRP A 77 4.12 -13.64 0.55
C TRP A 77 4.27 -14.79 1.54
N THR A 78 5.13 -14.59 2.55
CA THR A 78 5.42 -15.53 3.63
C THR A 78 5.19 -14.84 4.98
N PHE A 79 5.04 -15.61 6.05
CA PHE A 79 4.83 -15.10 7.41
C PHE A 79 5.78 -15.81 8.39
N ASP A 80 6.59 -15.04 9.11
CA ASP A 80 7.57 -15.57 10.06
C ASP A 80 7.06 -15.70 11.52
N GLY A 81 5.77 -15.42 11.75
CA GLY A 81 5.17 -15.34 13.09
C GLY A 81 5.00 -13.91 13.61
N SER A 82 5.65 -12.92 13.00
CA SER A 82 5.57 -11.51 13.39
C SER A 82 5.29 -10.57 12.23
N MET A 83 5.89 -10.82 11.08
CA MET A 83 5.85 -9.99 9.88
C MET A 83 5.47 -10.81 8.65
N TYR A 84 4.83 -10.17 7.68
CA TYR A 84 4.58 -10.72 6.35
C TYR A 84 5.61 -10.15 5.39
N TYR A 85 6.25 -11.01 4.58
CA TYR A 85 7.26 -10.63 3.60
C TYR A 85 6.76 -10.90 2.19
N VAL A 86 6.92 -9.95 1.29
CA VAL A 86 6.55 -10.10 -0.12
C VAL A 86 7.79 -10.31 -0.95
N TRP A 87 7.75 -11.33 -1.80
CA TRP A 87 8.85 -11.81 -2.62
C TRP A 87 8.46 -11.85 -4.08
N LYS A 88 9.29 -11.29 -4.94
CA LYS A 88 9.18 -11.40 -6.40
C LYS A 88 9.98 -12.62 -6.88
N CYS A 89 9.39 -13.48 -7.69
CA CYS A 89 10.07 -14.64 -8.27
C CYS A 89 10.91 -14.21 -9.47
N LEU A 90 12.22 -14.35 -9.39
CA LEU A 90 13.15 -14.05 -10.47
C LEU A 90 13.50 -15.28 -11.30
N ASN A 91 13.55 -16.45 -10.67
CA ASN A 91 13.81 -17.72 -11.35
C ASN A 91 12.94 -18.81 -10.70
N ASN A 92 12.22 -19.56 -11.49
CA ASN A 92 11.30 -20.59 -11.05
C ASN A 92 11.81 -22.03 -11.31
N ASN A 93 13.11 -22.17 -11.42
CA ASN A 93 13.76 -23.44 -11.72
C ASN A 93 13.08 -24.20 -12.88
N ASN A 94 12.94 -23.53 -14.02
CA ASN A 94 12.32 -24.08 -15.25
C ASN A 94 10.86 -24.55 -15.04
N GLY A 95 10.08 -23.83 -14.24
CA GLY A 95 8.68 -24.16 -13.96
C GLY A 95 8.50 -25.38 -13.05
N ALA A 96 9.51 -25.73 -12.27
CA ALA A 96 9.38 -26.72 -11.22
C ALA A 96 8.44 -26.20 -10.10
N ALA A 97 7.89 -27.13 -9.31
CA ALA A 97 7.11 -26.76 -8.14
C ALA A 97 8.03 -26.23 -7.04
N SER A 98 7.67 -25.10 -6.40
CA SER A 98 8.40 -24.60 -5.25
C SER A 98 8.15 -25.45 -4.02
N THR A 99 9.21 -25.92 -3.39
CA THR A 99 9.18 -26.81 -2.21
C THR A 99 9.95 -26.26 -1.02
N SER A 100 10.57 -25.09 -1.17
CA SER A 100 11.32 -24.40 -0.11
C SER A 100 10.83 -22.98 0.01
N GLU A 101 10.30 -22.61 1.17
CA GLU A 101 9.77 -21.28 1.45
C GLU A 101 10.90 -20.24 1.51
N PRO A 102 10.78 -19.09 0.80
CA PRO A 102 11.73 -18.01 0.97
C PRO A 102 11.61 -17.42 2.39
N ASN A 103 12.76 -17.24 3.03
CA ASN A 103 12.84 -16.74 4.39
C ASN A 103 13.75 -15.52 4.44
N PHE A 104 13.29 -14.45 5.10
CA PHE A 104 14.08 -13.26 5.31
C PHE A 104 15.06 -13.47 6.46
N SER A 105 16.36 -13.38 6.19
CA SER A 105 17.35 -13.20 7.24
C SER A 105 17.77 -11.72 7.24
N ASP A 106 17.84 -11.09 8.41
CA ASP A 106 18.22 -9.67 8.59
C ASP A 106 19.60 -9.29 8.01
N THR A 107 20.33 -10.28 7.53
CA THR A 107 21.64 -10.11 6.91
C THR A 107 21.60 -10.11 5.38
N ALA A 108 20.45 -10.33 4.77
CA ALA A 108 20.30 -10.23 3.32
C ALA A 108 20.38 -8.75 2.93
N ALA A 109 21.44 -8.37 2.21
CA ALA A 109 21.51 -7.07 1.58
C ALA A 109 20.33 -6.92 0.61
N ASP A 110 19.65 -5.79 0.66
CA ASP A 110 18.39 -5.52 -0.06
C ASP A 110 18.50 -5.64 -1.60
N ASP A 111 19.71 -5.80 -2.13
CA ASP A 111 20.00 -5.85 -3.57
C ASP A 111 20.22 -7.26 -4.14
N VAL A 112 20.25 -8.30 -3.31
CA VAL A 112 20.58 -9.66 -3.75
C VAL A 112 19.33 -10.53 -3.73
N TYR A 113 19.19 -11.38 -4.75
CA TYR A 113 18.16 -12.40 -4.73
C TYR A 113 18.47 -13.48 -3.67
N TYR A 114 17.43 -14.02 -3.09
CA TYR A 114 17.48 -15.15 -2.17
C TYR A 114 17.22 -16.46 -2.94
N GLU A 115 18.19 -17.38 -2.91
CA GLU A 115 18.04 -18.67 -3.55
C GLU A 115 17.59 -19.72 -2.53
N THR A 116 16.48 -20.37 -2.81
CA THR A 116 15.96 -21.46 -2.01
C THR A 116 16.52 -22.81 -2.48
N SER A 117 16.51 -23.82 -1.60
CA SER A 117 17.10 -25.14 -1.87
C SER A 117 16.44 -25.89 -3.04
N ASP A 118 15.28 -25.46 -3.47
CA ASP A 118 14.54 -25.95 -4.64
C ASP A 118 14.95 -25.28 -5.97
N GLY A 119 15.96 -24.39 -5.93
CA GLY A 119 16.48 -23.67 -7.10
C GLY A 119 15.67 -22.47 -7.53
N TYR A 120 14.67 -22.06 -6.75
CA TYR A 120 14.01 -20.78 -6.96
C TYR A 120 14.91 -19.62 -6.52
N GLN A 121 14.78 -18.50 -7.24
CA GLN A 121 15.41 -17.23 -6.86
C GLN A 121 14.33 -16.19 -6.61
N TRP A 122 14.30 -15.69 -5.38
CA TRP A 122 13.34 -14.72 -4.91
C TRP A 122 14.02 -13.39 -4.61
N LYS A 123 13.35 -12.29 -4.92
CA LYS A 123 13.81 -10.95 -4.55
C LYS A 123 12.84 -10.33 -3.56
N TYR A 124 13.38 -9.84 -2.45
CA TYR A 124 12.59 -9.19 -1.42
C TYR A 124 12.01 -7.87 -1.94
N MET A 125 10.72 -7.64 -1.70
CA MET A 125 10.02 -6.43 -2.10
C MET A 125 9.78 -5.49 -0.93
N TYR A 126 9.09 -5.98 0.08
CA TYR A 126 8.76 -5.23 1.30
C TYR A 126 8.17 -6.16 2.37
N LYS A 127 8.05 -5.62 3.58
CA LYS A 127 7.40 -6.31 4.71
C LYS A 127 6.17 -5.55 5.19
N ILE A 128 5.20 -6.30 5.70
CA ILE A 128 3.95 -5.80 6.24
C ILE A 128 3.87 -6.17 7.71
N THR A 129 3.63 -5.20 8.59
CA THR A 129 3.39 -5.49 10.01
C THR A 129 2.05 -6.19 10.19
N THR A 130 1.92 -7.02 11.23
CA THR A 130 0.64 -7.66 11.58
C THR A 130 -0.49 -6.64 11.74
N ALA A 131 -0.20 -5.46 12.30
CA ALA A 131 -1.20 -4.39 12.43
C ALA A 131 -1.69 -3.87 11.07
N THR A 132 -0.77 -3.63 10.12
CA THR A 132 -1.11 -3.18 8.77
C THR A 132 -1.84 -4.27 7.98
N TYR A 133 -1.38 -5.52 8.10
CA TYR A 133 -2.04 -6.66 7.49
C TYR A 133 -3.49 -6.78 7.99
N ASN A 134 -3.70 -6.77 9.31
CA ASN A 134 -5.04 -6.87 9.90
C ASN A 134 -5.94 -5.69 9.50
N LYS A 135 -5.37 -4.51 9.30
CA LYS A 135 -6.12 -3.32 8.88
C LYS A 135 -6.63 -3.41 7.44
N PHE A 136 -5.83 -3.92 6.50
CA PHE A 136 -6.13 -3.83 5.08
C PHE A 136 -6.35 -5.17 4.38
N ALA A 137 -5.63 -6.23 4.81
CA ALA A 137 -5.66 -7.49 4.07
C ALA A 137 -7.03 -8.16 4.11
N THR A 138 -7.38 -8.73 2.97
CA THR A 138 -8.53 -9.60 2.77
C THR A 138 -8.06 -10.95 2.27
N GLU A 139 -8.96 -11.89 2.03
CA GLU A 139 -8.60 -13.17 1.43
C GLU A 139 -7.95 -13.01 0.04
N LEU A 140 -8.42 -12.02 -0.74
CA LEU A 140 -8.01 -11.82 -2.13
C LEU A 140 -6.92 -10.77 -2.31
N PHE A 141 -6.70 -9.87 -1.35
CA PHE A 141 -5.80 -8.73 -1.48
C PHE A 141 -4.97 -8.49 -0.23
N ILE A 142 -3.73 -8.01 -0.44
CA ILE A 142 -2.82 -7.55 0.62
C ILE A 142 -2.33 -6.13 0.33
N PRO A 143 -1.99 -5.33 1.36
CA PRO A 143 -1.52 -3.96 1.16
C PRO A 143 -0.09 -3.90 0.62
N VAL A 144 0.19 -2.86 -0.16
CA VAL A 144 1.54 -2.50 -0.60
C VAL A 144 2.14 -1.53 0.42
N VAL A 145 3.27 -1.91 1.00
CA VAL A 145 4.01 -1.11 1.98
C VAL A 145 5.44 -0.93 1.46
N PRO A 146 5.74 0.12 0.69
CA PRO A 146 7.08 0.32 0.15
C PRO A 146 8.14 0.31 1.25
N ASP A 147 9.19 -0.48 1.05
CA ASP A 147 10.36 -0.50 1.95
C ASP A 147 11.31 0.62 1.55
N ALA A 148 11.66 1.47 2.52
CA ALA A 148 12.49 2.64 2.25
C ALA A 148 13.91 2.25 1.80
N ASN A 149 14.47 1.15 2.31
CA ASN A 149 15.79 0.68 1.91
C ASN A 149 15.76 0.16 0.47
N VAL A 150 14.77 -0.68 0.13
CA VAL A 150 14.61 -1.18 -1.24
C VAL A 150 14.38 -0.03 -2.22
N THR A 151 13.53 0.94 -1.84
CA THR A 151 13.24 2.11 -2.69
C THR A 151 14.46 3.01 -2.89
N SER A 152 15.27 3.24 -1.84
CA SER A 152 16.47 4.09 -1.93
C SER A 152 17.60 3.46 -2.76
N ASN A 153 17.65 2.13 -2.81
CA ASN A 153 18.63 1.36 -3.58
C ASN A 153 18.15 1.06 -5.01
N ALA A 154 16.95 1.51 -5.38
CA ALA A 154 16.41 1.30 -6.72
C ALA A 154 17.26 2.00 -7.78
N VAL A 155 17.72 1.25 -8.77
CA VAL A 155 18.55 1.74 -9.86
C VAL A 155 17.83 1.51 -11.19
N SER A 156 17.50 2.59 -11.88
CA SER A 156 16.83 2.51 -13.18
C SER A 156 17.70 1.78 -14.19
N GLY A 157 17.13 0.77 -14.86
CA GLY A 157 17.83 -0.04 -15.85
C GLY A 157 18.81 -1.08 -15.28
N ALA A 158 18.82 -1.28 -13.94
CA ALA A 158 19.60 -2.37 -13.36
C ALA A 158 19.11 -3.73 -13.85
N ILE A 159 20.05 -4.66 -13.94
CA ILE A 159 19.74 -6.05 -14.31
C ILE A 159 19.25 -6.78 -13.06
N ASP A 160 18.04 -7.32 -13.11
CA ASP A 160 17.48 -8.09 -11.99
C ASP A 160 18.05 -9.50 -11.95
N VAL A 161 18.10 -10.17 -13.10
CA VAL A 161 18.63 -11.53 -13.20
C VAL A 161 19.11 -11.84 -14.60
N ILE A 162 20.10 -12.73 -14.71
CA ILE A 162 20.52 -13.34 -15.97
C ILE A 162 20.30 -14.85 -15.84
N VAL A 163 19.50 -15.42 -16.72
CA VAL A 163 19.18 -16.84 -16.70
C VAL A 163 19.70 -17.54 -17.95
N PRO A 164 20.31 -18.73 -17.82
CA PRO A 164 20.68 -19.54 -18.96
C PRO A 164 19.40 -20.15 -19.58
N VAL A 165 19.30 -20.08 -20.90
CA VAL A 165 18.19 -20.64 -21.64
C VAL A 165 18.71 -21.50 -22.81
N ASP A 166 17.90 -22.46 -23.25
CA ASP A 166 18.16 -23.22 -24.49
C ASP A 166 17.81 -22.40 -25.75
N ALA A 167 17.98 -22.99 -26.91
CA ALA A 167 17.66 -22.35 -28.18
C ALA A 167 16.18 -21.99 -28.34
N ASN A 168 15.29 -22.56 -27.53
CA ASN A 168 13.86 -22.29 -27.53
C ASN A 168 13.47 -21.26 -26.48
N GLY A 169 14.44 -20.74 -25.70
CA GLY A 169 14.21 -19.79 -24.61
C GLY A 169 13.75 -20.44 -23.30
N THR A 170 13.80 -21.77 -23.19
CA THR A 170 13.48 -22.50 -21.95
C THR A 170 14.65 -22.40 -20.98
N ILE A 171 14.39 -22.07 -19.72
CA ILE A 171 15.43 -21.99 -18.69
C ILE A 171 16.11 -23.35 -18.55
N VAL A 172 17.41 -23.37 -18.68
CA VAL A 172 18.21 -24.57 -18.40
C VAL A 172 18.36 -24.69 -16.88
N SER A 173 17.84 -25.79 -16.32
CA SER A 173 17.81 -26.01 -14.87
C SER A 173 19.18 -25.83 -14.23
N SER A 174 19.20 -25.09 -13.14
CA SER A 174 20.37 -24.87 -12.29
C SER A 174 20.56 -25.90 -11.16
N THR A 175 19.80 -26.99 -11.18
CA THR A 175 19.81 -28.00 -10.09
C THR A 175 20.99 -28.97 -10.10
N GLY A 176 22.12 -28.57 -10.64
CA GLY A 176 23.34 -29.35 -10.52
C GLY A 176 24.05 -29.09 -9.18
N ALA A 177 24.15 -30.09 -8.34
CA ALA A 177 25.16 -30.08 -7.29
C ALA A 177 26.55 -30.08 -7.93
N GLY A 178 27.34 -29.06 -7.74
CA GLY A 178 28.72 -29.06 -8.15
C GLY A 178 29.21 -27.73 -8.69
N TYR A 179 29.87 -27.03 -7.82
CA TYR A 179 30.69 -25.88 -8.16
C TYR A 179 32.12 -26.30 -8.57
N ASP A 180 32.24 -27.42 -9.27
CA ASP A 180 33.52 -28.11 -9.50
C ASP A 180 34.53 -27.31 -10.33
N ASN A 181 34.09 -26.22 -10.97
CA ASN A 181 34.97 -25.31 -11.74
C ASN A 181 34.99 -23.89 -11.15
N TYR A 182 34.54 -23.75 -9.95
CA TYR A 182 34.49 -22.49 -9.23
C TYR A 182 35.54 -22.50 -8.12
N TYR A 183 36.46 -21.60 -8.15
CA TYR A 183 37.49 -21.51 -7.13
C TYR A 183 37.26 -20.28 -6.27
N SER A 184 37.30 -20.45 -4.99
CA SER A 184 37.22 -19.37 -4.01
C SER A 184 38.36 -19.47 -3.01
N GLY A 185 38.89 -18.32 -2.61
CA GLY A 185 40.01 -18.27 -1.66
C GLY A 185 40.01 -16.97 -0.87
N ASN A 186 41.01 -16.91 0.02
CA ASN A 186 41.28 -15.72 0.81
C ASN A 186 42.62 -15.10 0.36
N LEU A 187 42.67 -13.77 0.33
CA LEU A 187 43.93 -13.07 0.03
C LEU A 187 44.74 -12.88 1.29
N THR A 188 46.04 -12.82 1.12
CA THR A 188 46.95 -12.38 2.17
C THR A 188 47.44 -10.95 1.86
N PRO A 189 47.99 -10.19 2.81
CA PRO A 189 48.43 -8.81 2.58
C PRO A 189 49.43 -8.63 1.42
N THR A 190 50.12 -9.69 1.04
CA THR A 190 51.13 -9.69 -0.03
C THR A 190 50.68 -10.44 -1.28
N SER A 191 49.42 -10.89 -1.35
CA SER A 191 48.94 -11.70 -2.48
C SER A 191 48.77 -10.91 -3.76
N VAL A 192 48.60 -9.59 -3.69
CA VAL A 192 48.31 -8.76 -4.85
C VAL A 192 49.46 -7.80 -5.14
N THR A 193 50.05 -7.92 -6.31
CA THR A 193 50.96 -6.95 -6.89
C THR A 193 50.23 -6.15 -7.95
N ASN A 194 49.77 -4.94 -7.61
CA ASN A 194 48.91 -4.12 -8.47
C ASN A 194 49.74 -3.18 -9.36
N SER A 195 50.56 -3.76 -10.25
CA SER A 195 51.38 -3.06 -11.25
C SER A 195 50.62 -2.91 -12.58
N SER A 196 51.23 -2.38 -13.62
CA SER A 196 50.67 -2.34 -14.98
C SER A 196 50.30 -3.72 -15.52
N THR A 197 50.89 -4.79 -14.99
CA THR A 197 50.48 -6.18 -15.21
C THR A 197 50.21 -6.79 -13.82
N PRO A 198 48.98 -6.65 -13.33
CA PRO A 198 48.67 -7.06 -11.95
C PRO A 198 48.75 -8.58 -11.81
N LEU A 199 49.42 -9.00 -10.73
CA LEU A 199 49.53 -10.40 -10.37
C LEU A 199 48.81 -10.65 -9.03
N VAL A 200 48.07 -11.74 -8.97
CA VAL A 200 47.44 -12.22 -7.73
C VAL A 200 47.99 -13.61 -7.44
N LYS A 201 48.56 -13.79 -6.26
CA LYS A 201 48.96 -15.08 -5.76
C LYS A 201 47.75 -15.77 -5.14
N LEU A 202 47.41 -16.93 -5.65
CA LEU A 202 46.33 -17.77 -5.15
C LEU A 202 46.76 -18.67 -4.01
N ASP A 203 45.82 -19.24 -3.33
CA ASP A 203 46.05 -20.24 -2.28
C ASP A 203 46.70 -21.52 -2.86
N SER A 204 47.32 -22.31 -2.00
CA SER A 204 48.09 -23.49 -2.43
C SER A 204 47.24 -24.63 -2.97
N ASP A 205 45.96 -24.63 -2.74
CA ASP A 205 44.97 -25.61 -3.22
C ASP A 205 44.33 -25.22 -4.57
N ALA A 206 44.68 -24.04 -5.10
CA ALA A 206 44.31 -23.66 -6.46
C ALA A 206 44.97 -24.61 -7.48
N SER A 207 44.40 -24.63 -8.70
CA SER A 207 44.92 -25.49 -9.78
C SER A 207 46.38 -25.19 -10.08
N THR A 208 47.21 -26.24 -10.13
CA THR A 208 48.61 -26.17 -10.55
C THR A 208 48.79 -26.30 -12.06
N ARG A 209 47.73 -26.48 -12.82
CA ARG A 209 47.75 -26.55 -14.28
C ARG A 209 47.85 -25.16 -14.88
N ASN A 210 48.90 -24.84 -15.61
CA ASN A 210 49.03 -23.55 -16.29
C ASN A 210 47.84 -23.30 -17.21
N ASP A 211 47.47 -22.02 -17.33
CA ASP A 211 46.34 -21.52 -18.12
C ASP A 211 44.96 -22.03 -17.71
N PHE A 212 44.83 -22.73 -16.58
CA PHE A 212 43.57 -23.29 -16.13
C PHE A 212 42.50 -22.22 -15.89
N TYR A 213 42.91 -21.10 -15.29
CA TYR A 213 41.99 -19.97 -15.01
C TYR A 213 42.03 -18.88 -16.10
N THR A 214 42.86 -19.02 -17.12
CA THR A 214 42.94 -18.03 -18.21
C THR A 214 41.61 -17.93 -18.94
N GLY A 215 41.09 -16.71 -19.12
CA GLY A 215 39.78 -16.45 -19.68
C GLY A 215 38.62 -16.43 -18.67
N CYS A 216 38.89 -16.80 -17.42
CA CYS A 216 37.93 -16.59 -16.32
C CYS A 216 38.00 -15.15 -15.78
N TYR A 217 37.09 -14.85 -14.88
CA TYR A 217 37.08 -13.60 -14.13
C TYR A 217 37.52 -13.84 -12.68
N PHE A 218 38.35 -12.94 -12.19
CA PHE A 218 38.67 -12.80 -10.77
C PHE A 218 37.76 -11.74 -10.17
N TYR A 219 37.05 -12.08 -9.13
CA TYR A 219 36.09 -11.21 -8.43
C TYR A 219 36.39 -11.18 -6.93
N VAL A 220 36.49 -9.98 -6.36
CA VAL A 220 36.64 -9.78 -4.92
C VAL A 220 35.22 -9.73 -4.31
N ASN A 221 34.83 -10.80 -3.62
CA ASN A 221 33.47 -10.96 -3.08
C ASN A 221 33.32 -10.57 -1.60
N GLY A 222 34.41 -10.11 -0.97
CA GLY A 222 34.34 -9.65 0.43
C GLY A 222 35.65 -9.00 0.87
N GLY A 223 35.55 -8.19 1.93
CA GLY A 223 36.69 -7.46 2.49
C GLY A 223 37.08 -6.22 1.66
N THR A 224 38.32 -5.77 1.85
CA THR A 224 38.87 -4.61 1.14
C THR A 224 38.87 -4.84 -0.37
N GLY A 225 38.28 -3.91 -1.14
CA GLY A 225 38.16 -4.02 -2.58
C GLY A 225 36.98 -4.88 -3.06
N SER A 226 36.05 -5.25 -2.19
CA SER A 226 34.83 -5.99 -2.55
C SER A 226 34.07 -5.31 -3.68
N GLY A 227 33.51 -6.11 -4.60
CA GLY A 227 32.80 -5.64 -5.79
C GLY A 227 33.66 -5.49 -7.02
N GLN A 228 34.99 -5.46 -6.89
CA GLN A 228 35.86 -5.36 -8.05
C GLN A 228 36.05 -6.70 -8.74
N TYR A 229 36.13 -6.66 -10.06
CA TYR A 229 36.44 -7.83 -10.88
C TYR A 229 37.43 -7.49 -12.00
N ARG A 230 38.18 -8.49 -12.47
CA ARG A 230 39.05 -8.38 -13.64
C ARG A 230 39.10 -9.68 -14.41
N ALA A 231 39.21 -9.58 -15.71
CA ALA A 231 39.46 -10.74 -16.55
C ALA A 231 40.89 -11.28 -16.28
N ILE A 232 41.01 -12.58 -16.23
CA ILE A 232 42.30 -13.29 -16.06
C ILE A 232 42.88 -13.51 -17.45
N THR A 233 44.07 -12.95 -17.69
CA THR A 233 44.78 -13.04 -18.97
C THR A 233 45.89 -14.09 -18.94
N GLY A 234 46.27 -14.60 -17.78
CA GLY A 234 47.25 -15.65 -17.64
C GLY A 234 47.17 -16.35 -16.29
N HIS A 235 47.56 -17.61 -16.25
CA HIS A 235 47.65 -18.40 -15.04
C HIS A 235 48.90 -19.28 -15.09
N VAL A 236 49.73 -19.18 -14.07
CA VAL A 236 51.01 -19.93 -13.98
C VAL A 236 51.21 -20.48 -12.56
N ALA A 237 51.52 -21.75 -12.50
CA ALA A 237 52.00 -22.39 -11.27
C ALA A 237 53.48 -22.73 -11.39
N ASN A 238 54.26 -22.29 -10.39
CA ASN A 238 55.69 -22.53 -10.31
C ASN A 238 56.17 -22.74 -8.87
N SER A 239 57.46 -22.88 -8.64
CA SER A 239 58.03 -23.11 -7.30
C SER A 239 57.80 -21.97 -6.32
N SER A 240 57.42 -20.77 -6.78
CA SER A 240 57.10 -19.60 -5.94
C SER A 240 55.61 -19.49 -5.58
N GLY A 241 54.75 -20.31 -6.20
CA GLY A 241 53.33 -20.36 -5.95
C GLY A 241 52.46 -20.39 -7.23
N ILE A 242 51.19 -20.21 -7.03
CA ILE A 242 50.20 -20.17 -8.09
C ILE A 242 49.79 -18.72 -8.32
N PHE A 243 49.90 -18.24 -9.54
CA PHE A 243 49.64 -16.83 -9.87
C PHE A 243 48.68 -16.70 -11.04
N ILE A 244 47.80 -15.71 -10.92
CA ILE A 244 47.02 -15.23 -12.04
C ILE A 244 47.45 -13.82 -12.44
N THR A 245 47.35 -13.53 -13.72
CA THR A 245 47.58 -12.19 -14.28
C THR A 245 46.24 -11.58 -14.62
N LEU A 246 45.97 -10.38 -14.10
CA LEU A 246 44.74 -9.66 -14.40
C LEU A 246 44.93 -8.73 -15.60
N ARG A 247 43.82 -8.46 -16.31
CA ARG A 247 43.83 -7.60 -17.51
C ARG A 247 44.21 -6.15 -17.18
N SER A 248 43.75 -5.64 -16.03
CA SER A 248 43.98 -4.26 -15.58
C SER A 248 44.15 -4.18 -14.09
N GLN A 249 44.65 -3.05 -13.61
CA GLN A 249 44.87 -2.79 -12.18
C GLN A 249 43.52 -2.79 -11.42
N LEU A 250 43.60 -3.23 -10.18
CA LEU A 250 42.48 -3.09 -9.22
C LEU A 250 42.46 -1.64 -8.70
N THR A 251 41.30 -1.03 -8.62
CA THR A 251 41.13 0.35 -8.15
C THR A 251 41.47 0.45 -6.66
N THR A 252 41.02 -0.52 -5.88
CA THR A 252 41.38 -0.69 -4.47
C THR A 252 42.13 -2.01 -4.34
N VAL A 253 43.36 -1.95 -3.84
CA VAL A 253 44.17 -3.15 -3.67
C VAL A 253 43.60 -4.00 -2.53
N PRO A 254 43.17 -5.24 -2.80
CA PRO A 254 42.69 -6.14 -1.77
C PRO A 254 43.80 -6.48 -0.76
N ASP A 255 43.42 -6.80 0.47
CA ASP A 255 44.31 -7.16 1.57
C ASP A 255 43.94 -8.51 2.20
N GLY A 256 44.51 -8.81 3.37
CA GLY A 256 44.25 -10.06 4.09
C GLY A 256 42.83 -10.24 4.62
N SER A 257 41.97 -9.24 4.55
CA SER A 257 40.53 -9.36 4.85
C SER A 257 39.72 -9.76 3.64
N SER A 258 40.31 -9.71 2.45
CA SER A 258 39.60 -9.87 1.17
C SER A 258 39.43 -11.35 0.80
N ARG A 259 38.27 -11.65 0.27
CA ARG A 259 37.92 -12.94 -0.30
C ARG A 259 37.72 -12.79 -1.79
N TYR A 260 37.95 -13.84 -2.54
CA TYR A 260 37.80 -13.82 -3.98
C TYR A 260 37.15 -15.07 -4.54
N LEU A 261 36.60 -14.91 -5.72
CA LEU A 261 36.07 -15.97 -6.57
C LEU A 261 36.76 -15.94 -7.92
N ILE A 262 36.98 -17.10 -8.49
CA ILE A 262 37.37 -17.25 -9.90
C ILE A 262 36.37 -18.14 -10.58
N ALA A 263 35.71 -17.61 -11.61
CA ALA A 263 34.74 -18.36 -12.39
C ALA A 263 34.79 -17.93 -13.87
N PRO A 264 34.46 -18.84 -14.81
CA PRO A 264 34.13 -18.44 -16.16
C PRO A 264 32.93 -17.51 -16.14
N GLY A 265 32.87 -16.58 -17.09
CA GLY A 265 31.79 -15.62 -17.13
C GLY A 265 31.62 -14.94 -18.46
N VAL A 266 30.55 -14.18 -18.56
CA VAL A 266 30.25 -13.27 -19.65
C VAL A 266 30.04 -11.88 -19.11
N VAL A 267 30.43 -10.90 -19.89
CA VAL A 267 30.19 -9.50 -19.57
C VAL A 267 28.96 -9.05 -20.35
N VAL A 268 27.95 -8.60 -19.64
CA VAL A 268 26.79 -7.98 -20.25
C VAL A 268 27.12 -6.50 -20.46
N ARG A 269 27.01 -6.06 -21.69
CA ARG A 269 27.27 -4.67 -22.10
C ARG A 269 25.98 -4.00 -22.51
N GLY A 270 25.82 -2.74 -22.16
CA GLY A 270 24.70 -1.91 -22.57
C GLY A 270 25.18 -0.60 -23.21
N ALA A 271 24.28 0.16 -23.76
CA ALA A 271 24.55 1.49 -24.31
C ALA A 271 23.95 2.55 -23.38
N GLY A 272 24.74 3.59 -23.02
CA GLY A 272 24.27 4.71 -22.21
C GLY A 272 25.33 5.23 -21.24
N ASP A 273 25.08 6.40 -20.67
CA ASP A 273 26.03 7.12 -19.81
C ASP A 273 26.14 6.54 -18.38
N ASP A 274 25.25 5.59 -18.04
CA ASP A 274 25.15 5.03 -16.68
C ASP A 274 26.00 3.75 -16.48
N TYR A 275 26.75 3.34 -17.48
CA TYR A 275 27.58 2.14 -17.40
C TYR A 275 29.01 2.50 -17.01
N VAL A 276 29.62 1.63 -16.26
CA VAL A 276 31.02 1.74 -15.86
C VAL A 276 31.86 0.64 -16.51
N ASP A 277 33.11 0.92 -16.77
CA ASP A 277 34.06 -0.09 -17.22
C ASP A 277 34.44 -1.07 -16.07
N GLU A 278 35.32 -2.03 -16.37
CA GLU A 278 35.79 -3.00 -15.39
C GLU A 278 36.62 -2.36 -14.23
N THR A 279 36.95 -1.08 -14.33
CA THR A 279 37.68 -0.34 -13.28
C THR A 279 36.73 0.46 -12.39
N GLY A 280 35.43 0.49 -12.72
CA GLY A 280 34.43 1.29 -12.00
C GLY A 280 34.46 2.78 -12.38
N ALA A 281 35.24 3.15 -13.41
CA ALA A 281 35.29 4.51 -13.91
C ALA A 281 34.29 4.69 -15.06
N ALA A 282 33.58 5.82 -15.05
CA ALA A 282 32.81 6.25 -16.23
C ALA A 282 33.81 6.61 -17.33
N ASP A 283 33.88 5.80 -18.38
CA ASP A 283 34.79 6.06 -19.50
C ASP A 283 34.08 6.86 -20.59
N ALA A 284 34.36 8.17 -20.61
CA ALA A 284 33.84 9.09 -21.61
C ALA A 284 34.28 8.75 -23.06
N ASN A 285 35.20 7.80 -23.22
CA ASN A 285 35.76 7.42 -24.51
C ASN A 285 35.32 6.03 -25.01
N ILE A 286 34.46 5.32 -24.26
CA ILE A 286 33.88 4.06 -24.72
C ILE A 286 32.43 4.31 -25.17
N PRO A 287 32.18 4.64 -26.41
CA PRO A 287 30.92 5.22 -26.81
C PRO A 287 29.76 4.24 -26.92
N VAL A 288 29.87 2.95 -26.74
CA VAL A 288 28.73 2.07 -27.08
C VAL A 288 28.69 0.71 -26.35
N ASN A 289 29.62 0.37 -25.48
CA ASN A 289 29.66 -0.99 -24.91
C ASN A 289 30.17 -1.00 -23.45
N GLN A 290 29.49 -0.30 -22.57
CA GLN A 290 29.84 -0.30 -21.15
C GLN A 290 29.35 -1.59 -20.47
N VAL A 291 30.09 -2.04 -19.47
CA VAL A 291 29.75 -3.25 -18.71
C VAL A 291 28.65 -2.92 -17.70
N SER A 292 27.51 -3.57 -17.81
CA SER A 292 26.39 -3.42 -16.88
C SER A 292 26.28 -4.55 -15.85
N ALA A 293 26.80 -5.72 -16.17
CA ALA A 293 26.88 -6.85 -15.25
C ALA A 293 27.95 -7.85 -15.72
N ILE A 294 28.46 -8.63 -14.77
CA ILE A 294 29.16 -9.87 -15.05
C ILE A 294 28.26 -11.03 -14.66
N ALA A 295 28.06 -11.95 -15.58
CA ALA A 295 27.45 -13.23 -15.28
C ALA A 295 28.56 -14.27 -15.10
N LEU A 296 28.82 -14.67 -13.88
CA LEU A 296 29.69 -15.79 -13.60
C LEU A 296 28.95 -17.09 -13.88
N VAL A 297 29.55 -17.91 -14.69
CA VAL A 297 28.92 -19.14 -15.16
C VAL A 297 29.58 -20.31 -14.45
N ASN A 298 28.82 -21.05 -13.68
CA ASN A 298 29.26 -22.32 -13.09
C ASN A 298 28.91 -23.48 -14.01
N ALA A 299 29.90 -24.30 -14.31
CA ALA A 299 29.76 -25.42 -15.22
C ALA A 299 29.87 -26.73 -14.47
N ASN A 300 29.05 -27.70 -14.79
CA ASN A 300 29.19 -29.08 -14.33
C ASN A 300 29.88 -29.94 -15.43
N THR A 301 30.38 -31.09 -15.03
CA THR A 301 31.10 -32.09 -15.83
C THR A 301 30.35 -32.66 -17.03
N GLY A 302 29.20 -32.13 -17.38
CA GLY A 302 28.32 -32.65 -18.42
C GLY A 302 27.84 -31.66 -19.50
N ASN A 303 28.59 -30.65 -19.87
CA ASN A 303 28.25 -29.73 -20.96
C ASN A 303 27.05 -28.78 -20.72
N SER A 304 26.62 -28.57 -19.49
CA SER A 304 25.50 -27.69 -19.17
C SER A 304 25.92 -26.57 -18.22
N ILE A 305 25.34 -25.40 -18.38
CA ILE A 305 25.46 -24.30 -17.42
C ILE A 305 24.48 -24.55 -16.29
N TYR A 306 24.97 -24.62 -15.07
CA TYR A 306 24.14 -24.93 -13.92
C TYR A 306 23.77 -23.71 -13.09
N ARG A 307 24.58 -22.65 -13.11
CA ARG A 307 24.33 -21.46 -12.32
C ARG A 307 24.93 -20.25 -13.02
N VAL A 308 24.20 -19.17 -12.98
CA VAL A 308 24.69 -17.84 -13.36
C VAL A 308 24.55 -16.94 -12.13
N GLU A 309 25.67 -16.41 -11.67
CA GLU A 309 25.70 -15.40 -10.63
C GLU A 309 25.84 -14.04 -11.29
N VAL A 310 24.92 -13.14 -10.98
CA VAL A 310 24.90 -11.78 -11.53
C VAL A 310 25.62 -10.86 -10.55
N LEU A 311 26.62 -10.17 -11.06
CA LEU A 311 27.32 -9.13 -10.32
C LEU A 311 26.95 -7.79 -10.97
N PRO A 312 25.94 -7.08 -10.44
CA PRO A 312 25.55 -5.79 -10.98
C PRO A 312 26.65 -4.76 -10.72
N ILE A 313 27.10 -4.09 -11.76
CA ILE A 313 28.17 -3.09 -11.72
C ILE A 313 27.80 -1.79 -12.43
N GLY A 314 26.59 -1.66 -12.90
CA GLY A 314 26.11 -0.45 -13.56
C GLY A 314 24.64 -0.54 -13.94
N ARG A 315 24.15 0.51 -14.59
CA ARG A 315 22.75 0.64 -15.02
C ARG A 315 22.61 0.24 -16.48
N ALA A 316 21.60 -0.54 -16.80
CA ALA A 316 21.22 -0.83 -18.18
C ALA A 316 20.12 0.12 -18.63
N VAL A 317 20.45 1.22 -19.31
CA VAL A 317 19.47 2.19 -19.83
C VAL A 317 18.82 1.71 -21.12
N ASN A 318 19.54 0.94 -21.94
CA ASN A 318 19.03 0.30 -23.14
C ASN A 318 19.73 -1.05 -23.33
N VAL A 319 19.24 -2.09 -22.68
CA VAL A 319 19.75 -3.43 -22.94
C VAL A 319 19.24 -3.88 -24.29
N HIS A 320 20.07 -3.77 -25.33
CA HIS A 320 19.87 -4.53 -26.53
C HIS A 320 20.18 -5.99 -26.21
N PHE A 321 19.14 -6.79 -26.15
CA PHE A 321 19.24 -8.23 -25.92
C PHE A 321 20.03 -8.90 -27.03
N ALA A 322 21.33 -8.84 -26.91
CA ALA A 322 22.15 -9.81 -27.60
C ALA A 322 21.98 -11.10 -26.79
N SER A 323 21.41 -12.12 -27.39
CA SER A 323 21.63 -13.49 -26.96
C SER A 323 23.14 -13.66 -26.87
N ALA A 324 23.69 -13.59 -25.66
CA ALA A 324 25.11 -13.78 -25.49
C ALA A 324 25.36 -15.29 -25.58
N TYR A 325 25.90 -15.75 -26.66
CA TYR A 325 26.44 -17.10 -26.74
C TYR A 325 27.64 -17.18 -25.80
N VAL A 326 27.52 -17.94 -24.73
CA VAL A 326 28.64 -18.21 -23.84
C VAL A 326 29.52 -19.26 -24.51
N ASN A 327 30.52 -18.82 -25.22
CA ASN A 327 31.59 -19.68 -25.64
C ASN A 327 32.62 -19.79 -24.50
N VAL A 328 32.35 -20.63 -23.53
CA VAL A 328 33.32 -20.96 -22.51
C VAL A 328 34.23 -22.03 -23.05
N SER A 329 35.52 -21.74 -23.07
CA SER A 329 36.51 -22.65 -23.67
C SER A 329 36.38 -24.09 -23.14
N ALA A 330 36.64 -25.06 -23.98
CA ALA A 330 36.56 -26.51 -23.70
C ALA A 330 37.33 -26.96 -22.44
N GLN A 331 38.07 -26.10 -21.79
CA GLN A 331 38.83 -26.36 -20.56
C GLN A 331 37.96 -26.42 -19.30
N VAL A 332 36.74 -25.89 -19.34
CA VAL A 332 35.84 -25.79 -18.17
C VAL A 332 34.64 -26.73 -18.27
N GLY A 333 34.57 -27.56 -19.32
CA GLY A 333 33.53 -28.59 -19.46
C GLY A 333 32.10 -28.06 -19.72
N VAL A 334 31.95 -26.81 -20.17
CA VAL A 334 30.65 -26.19 -20.44
C VAL A 334 30.27 -26.34 -21.90
N SER A 335 28.98 -26.52 -22.17
CA SER A 335 28.44 -26.49 -23.52
C SER A 335 28.75 -25.18 -24.24
N ASN A 336 29.23 -25.27 -25.48
CA ASN A 336 29.59 -24.10 -26.28
C ASN A 336 28.40 -23.23 -26.71
N THR A 337 27.19 -23.54 -26.35
CA THR A 337 25.96 -22.94 -26.87
C THR A 337 24.88 -22.71 -25.81
N ALA A 338 25.22 -22.06 -24.73
CA ALA A 338 24.16 -21.56 -23.85
C ALA A 338 23.81 -20.12 -24.23
N ILE A 339 22.54 -19.82 -24.24
CA ILE A 339 22.00 -18.48 -24.43
C ILE A 339 21.73 -17.90 -23.05
N LEU A 340 22.19 -16.71 -22.79
CA LEU A 340 21.87 -15.98 -21.56
C LEU A 340 20.75 -14.99 -21.83
N ARG A 341 19.66 -15.12 -21.12
CA ARG A 341 18.57 -14.15 -21.13
C ARG A 341 18.77 -13.16 -19.99
N VAL A 342 18.86 -11.89 -20.33
CA VAL A 342 18.98 -10.78 -19.38
C VAL A 342 17.58 -10.24 -19.10
N ILE A 343 17.22 -10.13 -17.84
CA ILE A 343 15.97 -9.54 -17.37
C ILE A 343 16.31 -8.30 -16.58
N THR A 344 15.78 -7.17 -17.02
CA THR A 344 15.93 -5.89 -16.33
C THR A 344 14.82 -5.70 -15.31
N GLY A 345 15.08 -4.89 -14.29
CA GLY A 345 14.07 -4.44 -13.35
C GLY A 345 13.01 -3.55 -14.04
N PRO A 346 11.91 -3.25 -13.33
CA PRO A 346 10.88 -2.36 -13.85
C PRO A 346 11.43 -0.93 -14.02
N LYS A 347 10.65 -0.08 -14.68
CA LYS A 347 10.98 1.35 -14.83
C LYS A 347 11.27 1.98 -13.46
N GLY A 348 12.44 2.59 -13.33
CA GLY A 348 12.93 3.16 -12.07
C GLY A 348 13.75 2.18 -11.22
N GLY A 349 13.82 0.92 -11.59
CA GLY A 349 14.53 -0.14 -10.87
C GLY A 349 13.64 -0.88 -9.86
N HIS A 350 14.16 -1.98 -9.36
CA HIS A 350 13.48 -2.80 -8.35
C HIS A 350 13.08 -1.98 -7.12
N GLY A 351 11.82 -2.07 -6.72
CA GLY A 351 11.28 -1.42 -5.53
C GLY A 351 11.10 0.09 -5.61
N SER A 352 11.46 0.75 -6.73
CA SER A 352 11.21 2.19 -6.91
C SER A 352 9.71 2.53 -6.83
N ASN A 353 8.87 1.63 -7.31
CA ASN A 353 7.43 1.67 -7.19
C ASN A 353 6.87 0.26 -7.04
N ALA A 354 6.88 -0.25 -5.82
CA ALA A 354 6.45 -1.62 -5.52
C ALA A 354 5.01 -1.92 -5.98
N ALA A 355 4.12 -0.93 -5.95
CA ALA A 355 2.75 -1.10 -6.42
C ALA A 355 2.68 -1.33 -7.93
N ALA A 356 3.39 -0.53 -8.72
CA ALA A 356 3.45 -0.72 -10.17
C ALA A 356 4.18 -2.02 -10.55
N GLU A 357 5.27 -2.34 -9.84
CA GLU A 357 6.05 -3.55 -10.07
C GLU A 357 5.25 -4.83 -9.83
N LEU A 358 4.34 -4.83 -8.86
CA LEU A 358 3.45 -5.95 -8.53
C LEU A 358 2.05 -5.82 -9.14
N TYR A 359 1.87 -4.92 -10.11
CA TYR A 359 0.61 -4.70 -10.83
C TYR A 359 -0.58 -4.45 -9.90
N SER A 360 -0.42 -3.52 -8.96
CA SER A 360 -1.53 -3.04 -8.15
C SER A 360 -2.62 -2.45 -9.04
N SER A 361 -3.82 -2.94 -8.91
CA SER A 361 -5.02 -2.48 -9.64
C SER A 361 -6.16 -2.13 -8.71
N SER A 362 -5.86 -2.01 -7.42
CA SER A 362 -6.89 -1.78 -6.41
C SER A 362 -6.37 -0.88 -5.29
N VAL A 363 -7.30 -0.17 -4.66
CA VAL A 363 -7.08 0.62 -3.45
C VAL A 363 -7.87 0.00 -2.31
N GLY A 364 -7.20 -0.25 -1.19
CA GLY A 364 -7.83 -0.68 0.05
C GLY A 364 -8.07 0.49 0.99
N ILE A 365 -9.27 0.57 1.55
CA ILE A 365 -9.62 1.50 2.61
C ILE A 365 -9.95 0.68 3.85
N GLY A 366 -9.13 0.81 4.90
CA GLY A 366 -9.31 0.11 6.17
C GLY A 366 -9.67 1.10 7.28
N ILE A 367 -10.91 1.08 7.74
CA ILE A 367 -11.39 1.99 8.79
C ILE A 367 -11.87 1.20 9.99
N THR A 368 -11.44 1.62 11.17
CA THR A 368 -11.93 1.08 12.43
C THR A 368 -12.75 2.14 13.15
N PHE A 369 -13.96 1.78 13.55
CA PHE A 369 -14.79 2.55 14.45
C PHE A 369 -14.59 2.00 15.86
N ALA A 370 -13.92 2.78 16.70
CA ALA A 370 -13.67 2.38 18.08
C ALA A 370 -14.94 2.53 18.92
N ASN A 371 -15.06 1.67 19.93
CA ASN A 371 -16.11 1.76 20.94
C ASN A 371 -16.13 3.12 21.69
N THR A 372 -14.95 3.79 21.79
CA THR A 372 -14.82 5.13 22.39
C THR A 372 -15.32 6.26 21.49
N ASP A 373 -15.58 6.01 20.22
CA ASP A 373 -16.24 6.98 19.35
C ASP A 373 -17.65 7.18 19.91
N THR A 374 -18.03 8.42 20.26
CA THR A 374 -19.33 8.75 20.85
C THR A 374 -20.46 8.63 19.83
N ILE A 375 -20.62 7.45 19.28
CA ILE A 375 -21.68 7.08 18.36
C ILE A 375 -22.79 6.44 19.20
N PRO A 376 -24.05 6.86 19.05
CA PRO A 376 -25.15 6.23 19.75
C PRO A 376 -25.17 4.73 19.49
N PHE A 377 -25.40 3.96 20.54
CA PHE A 377 -25.53 2.51 20.41
C PHE A 377 -26.64 2.13 19.42
N PHE A 378 -26.37 1.19 18.55
CA PHE A 378 -27.33 0.62 17.60
C PHE A 378 -27.06 -0.87 17.39
N ASN A 379 -28.11 -1.60 17.05
CA ASN A 379 -28.08 -3.06 17.01
C ASN A 379 -27.42 -3.67 15.77
N GLY A 380 -26.95 -2.86 14.82
CA GLY A 380 -26.26 -3.34 13.65
C GLY A 380 -26.26 -2.34 12.48
N ILE A 381 -25.51 -2.67 11.47
CA ILE A 381 -25.40 -1.94 10.21
C ILE A 381 -25.68 -2.85 9.04
N GLN A 382 -26.18 -2.31 7.94
CA GLN A 382 -26.54 -3.04 6.72
C GLN A 382 -26.14 -2.29 5.44
N THR A 383 -25.60 -1.08 5.59
CA THR A 383 -25.14 -0.24 4.50
C THR A 383 -23.81 0.37 4.86
N VAL A 384 -22.87 0.38 3.93
CA VAL A 384 -21.63 1.15 4.00
C VAL A 384 -21.45 1.93 2.70
N GLY A 385 -20.74 3.04 2.77
CA GLY A 385 -20.45 3.82 1.58
C GLY A 385 -19.35 4.84 1.76
N LEU A 386 -19.03 5.50 0.65
CA LEU A 386 -18.04 6.56 0.56
C LEU A 386 -18.70 7.87 0.14
N LEU A 387 -18.42 8.92 0.90
CA LEU A 387 -18.97 10.26 0.69
C LEU A 387 -17.82 11.27 0.51
N VAL A 388 -17.88 12.06 -0.54
CA VAL A 388 -16.90 13.09 -0.89
C VAL A 388 -17.47 14.49 -0.67
N ASN A 389 -16.67 15.33 -0.06
CA ASN A 389 -16.95 16.76 0.15
C ASN A 389 -18.33 17.08 0.78
N PRO A 390 -18.79 16.33 1.81
CA PRO A 390 -19.98 16.73 2.52
C PRO A 390 -19.77 18.07 3.23
N LYS A 391 -20.84 18.84 3.42
CA LYS A 391 -20.81 20.06 4.22
C LYS A 391 -21.22 19.75 5.66
N VAL A 392 -20.52 20.33 6.62
CA VAL A 392 -20.86 20.19 8.03
C VAL A 392 -21.93 21.20 8.41
N ALA A 393 -22.96 20.74 9.12
CA ALA A 393 -24.13 21.55 9.42
C ALA A 393 -23.88 22.58 10.53
N ASN A 394 -23.24 22.15 11.64
CA ASN A 394 -23.02 23.00 12.80
C ASN A 394 -21.58 22.82 13.30
N VAL A 395 -20.76 23.83 13.11
CA VAL A 395 -19.38 23.87 13.59
C VAL A 395 -19.21 25.06 14.49
N GLN A 396 -18.59 24.85 15.64
CA GLN A 396 -18.16 25.90 16.54
C GLN A 396 -16.64 26.01 16.51
N PHE A 397 -16.15 27.21 16.29
CA PHE A 397 -14.74 27.55 16.41
C PHE A 397 -14.46 28.19 17.77
N THR A 398 -13.56 27.59 18.53
CA THR A 398 -12.94 28.30 19.64
C THR A 398 -11.81 29.13 19.07
N THR A 399 -11.89 30.44 19.19
CA THR A 399 -10.97 31.37 18.53
C THR A 399 -10.14 32.15 19.54
N SER A 400 -8.96 32.61 19.08
CA SER A 400 -8.13 33.59 19.76
C SER A 400 -7.59 34.62 18.74
N ASN A 401 -6.95 35.66 19.24
CA ASN A 401 -6.37 36.72 18.40
C ASN A 401 -7.39 37.27 17.37
N VAL A 402 -8.62 37.46 17.86
CA VAL A 402 -9.70 37.98 17.02
C VAL A 402 -9.45 39.45 16.73
N ASN A 403 -9.37 39.80 15.46
CA ASN A 403 -9.27 41.17 14.98
C ASN A 403 -10.52 41.48 14.13
N GLY A 404 -11.26 42.49 14.54
CA GLY A 404 -12.56 42.81 13.95
C GLY A 404 -13.72 41.99 14.53
N THR A 405 -14.91 42.19 13.96
CA THR A 405 -16.13 41.44 14.34
C THR A 405 -16.71 40.76 13.10
N PHE A 406 -16.90 39.48 13.16
CA PHE A 406 -17.55 38.71 12.10
C PHE A 406 -19.03 39.12 11.96
N ALA A 407 -19.57 39.02 10.76
CA ALA A 407 -20.96 39.30 10.47
C ALA A 407 -21.77 38.00 10.32
N ILE A 408 -22.95 37.92 10.91
CA ILE A 408 -23.84 36.77 10.72
C ILE A 408 -24.27 36.72 9.25
N GLY A 409 -24.19 35.54 8.64
CA GLY A 409 -24.49 35.30 7.24
C GLY A 409 -23.30 35.50 6.28
N GLU A 410 -22.17 36.02 6.74
CA GLU A 410 -20.99 36.12 5.88
C GLU A 410 -20.30 34.78 5.70
N THR A 411 -19.58 34.66 4.60
CA THR A 411 -18.69 33.52 4.36
C THR A 411 -17.35 33.76 5.04
N VAL A 412 -16.91 32.85 5.90
CA VAL A 412 -15.55 32.79 6.43
C VAL A 412 -14.71 31.82 5.62
N THR A 413 -13.45 32.17 5.42
CA THR A 413 -12.50 31.43 4.59
C THR A 413 -11.23 31.14 5.37
N GLN A 414 -10.72 29.91 5.26
CA GLN A 414 -9.40 29.50 5.72
C GLN A 414 -8.63 28.93 4.53
N THR A 415 -7.43 29.47 4.27
CA THR A 415 -6.57 28.99 3.17
C THR A 415 -5.28 28.42 3.76
N ILE A 416 -4.94 27.19 3.36
CA ILE A 416 -3.69 26.51 3.74
C ILE A 416 -3.08 25.90 2.46
N GLY A 417 -1.97 26.49 2.03
CA GLY A 417 -1.38 26.14 0.74
C GLY A 417 -2.36 26.44 -0.41
N SER A 418 -2.68 25.44 -1.21
CA SER A 418 -3.66 25.53 -2.30
C SER A 418 -5.10 25.21 -1.87
N ASN A 419 -5.31 24.78 -0.63
CA ASN A 419 -6.62 24.35 -0.15
C ASN A 419 -7.37 25.50 0.54
N THR A 420 -8.59 25.75 0.11
CA THR A 420 -9.48 26.76 0.68
C THR A 420 -10.71 26.11 1.29
N SER A 421 -10.94 26.37 2.57
CA SER A 421 -12.12 25.93 3.32
C SER A 421 -13.06 27.12 3.53
N THR A 422 -14.34 26.91 3.36
CA THR A 422 -15.37 27.96 3.49
C THR A 422 -16.50 27.52 4.41
N ALA A 423 -17.12 28.48 5.11
CA ALA A 423 -18.31 28.26 5.93
C ALA A 423 -19.11 29.56 6.05
N ILE A 424 -20.36 29.48 6.48
CA ILE A 424 -21.25 30.63 6.69
C ILE A 424 -21.41 30.86 8.20
N VAL A 425 -21.17 32.07 8.66
CA VAL A 425 -21.33 32.45 10.08
C VAL A 425 -22.81 32.43 10.50
N THR A 426 -23.11 31.70 11.55
CA THR A 426 -24.46 31.63 12.15
C THR A 426 -24.55 32.29 13.54
N SER A 427 -23.42 32.38 14.25
CA SER A 427 -23.29 33.05 15.54
C SER A 427 -21.87 33.60 15.70
N ILE A 428 -21.73 34.69 16.44
CA ILE A 428 -20.44 35.34 16.68
C ILE A 428 -19.91 35.16 18.11
N SER A 429 -20.76 34.72 19.04
CA SER A 429 -20.36 34.49 20.44
C SER A 429 -21.15 33.30 21.05
N PRO A 430 -20.63 32.08 21.06
CA PRO A 430 -19.41 31.63 20.41
C PRO A 430 -19.50 31.73 18.87
N LEU A 431 -18.35 31.73 18.21
CA LEU A 431 -18.33 31.73 16.74
C LEU A 431 -18.82 30.38 16.23
N GLN A 432 -20.00 30.37 15.61
CA GLN A 432 -20.59 29.20 14.99
C GLN A 432 -20.78 29.40 13.50
N VAL A 433 -20.58 28.36 12.75
CA VAL A 433 -20.69 28.36 11.30
C VAL A 433 -21.49 27.14 10.81
N THR A 434 -22.10 27.30 9.66
CA THR A 434 -22.80 26.21 8.93
C THR A 434 -22.24 26.06 7.53
N ASN A 435 -22.65 25.04 6.80
CA ASN A 435 -22.16 24.71 5.47
C ASN A 435 -20.64 24.65 5.37
N ALA A 436 -20.00 24.27 6.46
CA ALA A 436 -18.55 24.20 6.52
C ALA A 436 -18.01 23.07 5.62
N THR A 437 -17.04 23.40 4.79
CA THR A 437 -16.24 22.37 4.13
C THR A 437 -15.39 21.64 5.18
N PRO A 438 -15.19 20.32 5.07
CA PRO A 438 -14.60 19.51 6.16
C PRO A 438 -13.09 19.65 6.32
N ASN A 439 -12.48 20.68 5.79
CA ASN A 439 -11.03 20.89 5.76
C ASN A 439 -10.52 22.01 6.67
N PHE A 440 -11.38 22.60 7.50
CA PHE A 440 -10.92 23.54 8.52
C PHE A 440 -9.98 22.82 9.51
N VAL A 441 -8.88 23.50 9.85
CA VAL A 441 -7.91 23.01 10.83
C VAL A 441 -7.61 24.06 11.88
N THR A 442 -7.05 23.65 13.01
CA THR A 442 -6.55 24.60 14.02
C THR A 442 -5.37 25.39 13.48
N SER A 443 -5.30 26.67 13.84
CA SER A 443 -4.22 27.55 13.41
C SER A 443 -2.90 27.17 14.10
N THR A 444 -1.82 27.13 13.32
CA THR A 444 -0.49 26.80 13.85
C THR A 444 0.27 28.04 14.34
N ASN A 445 -0.08 29.23 13.82
CA ASN A 445 0.47 30.52 14.23
C ASN A 445 -0.47 31.65 13.82
N SER A 446 -0.08 32.91 14.01
CA SER A 446 -0.90 34.09 13.72
C SER A 446 -1.20 34.33 12.24
N THR A 447 -0.57 33.61 11.34
CA THR A 447 -0.72 33.81 9.89
C THR A 447 -1.14 32.55 9.15
N VAL A 448 -0.82 31.38 9.68
CA VAL A 448 -1.13 30.09 9.04
C VAL A 448 -2.38 29.49 9.66
N GLY A 449 -3.40 29.32 8.85
CA GLY A 449 -4.67 28.72 9.25
C GLY A 449 -5.62 29.67 9.96
N THR A 450 -5.45 30.99 9.85
CA THR A 450 -6.44 31.98 10.30
C THR A 450 -7.69 31.90 9.40
N ILE A 451 -8.85 32.16 10.01
CA ILE A 451 -10.09 32.40 9.27
C ILE A 451 -10.25 33.88 8.99
N THR A 452 -10.82 34.21 7.83
CA THR A 452 -11.10 35.59 7.44
C THR A 452 -12.54 35.71 6.97
N GLY A 453 -13.25 36.71 7.47
CA GLY A 453 -14.60 37.07 7.05
C GLY A 453 -14.60 37.78 5.68
N GLY A 454 -15.43 37.29 4.77
CA GLY A 454 -15.48 37.79 3.40
C GLY A 454 -16.07 39.22 3.28
N THR A 455 -16.95 39.60 4.19
CA THR A 455 -17.59 40.95 4.19
C THR A 455 -16.99 41.85 5.27
N SER A 456 -16.78 41.29 6.47
CA SER A 456 -16.27 42.04 7.61
C SER A 456 -14.76 42.30 7.57
N SER A 457 -14.02 41.49 6.83
CA SER A 457 -12.55 41.38 6.90
C SER A 457 -12.02 41.04 8.29
N ALA A 458 -12.90 40.63 9.22
CA ALA A 458 -12.50 40.15 10.52
C ALA A 458 -11.66 38.88 10.36
N ASN A 459 -10.68 38.69 11.24
CA ASN A 459 -9.87 37.48 11.22
C ASN A 459 -9.65 36.93 12.63
N ALA A 460 -9.40 35.64 12.72
CA ALA A 460 -9.17 34.95 13.99
C ALA A 460 -8.36 33.67 13.79
N GLN A 461 -7.65 33.27 14.83
CA GLN A 461 -7.03 31.94 14.92
C GLN A 461 -8.04 30.93 15.45
N ILE A 462 -8.06 29.73 14.86
CA ILE A 462 -8.85 28.60 15.36
C ILE A 462 -8.00 27.80 16.35
N ASN A 463 -8.37 27.77 17.60
CA ASN A 463 -7.70 26.99 18.64
C ASN A 463 -8.31 25.58 18.78
N ALA A 464 -9.63 25.48 18.61
CA ALA A 464 -10.34 24.22 18.60
C ALA A 464 -11.55 24.27 17.66
N ILE A 465 -11.92 23.12 17.15
CA ILE A 465 -13.08 22.92 16.28
C ILE A 465 -13.98 21.89 16.97
N SER A 466 -15.25 22.24 17.16
CA SER A 466 -16.27 21.31 17.64
C SER A 466 -17.43 21.24 16.66
N VAL A 467 -18.00 20.05 16.51
CA VAL A 467 -19.15 19.80 15.67
C VAL A 467 -20.31 19.44 16.58
N SER A 468 -21.45 20.10 16.42
CA SER A 468 -22.66 19.86 17.24
C SER A 468 -22.40 19.91 18.76
N GLY A 469 -21.52 20.81 19.20
CA GLY A 469 -21.18 20.97 20.62
C GLY A 469 -20.23 19.90 21.19
N ILE A 470 -19.77 18.97 20.38
CA ILE A 470 -18.80 17.94 20.74
C ILE A 470 -17.44 18.32 20.14
N THR A 471 -16.39 18.31 20.97
CA THR A 471 -15.02 18.53 20.51
C THR A 471 -14.53 17.31 19.73
N LYS A 472 -15.02 17.16 18.53
CA LYS A 472 -14.63 16.12 17.62
C LYS A 472 -13.96 16.76 16.42
N GLY A 473 -12.77 17.11 16.35
CA GLY A 473 -12.24 17.59 15.05
C GLY A 473 -12.94 16.83 13.93
N PHE A 474 -13.10 17.25 12.72
CA PHE A 474 -13.84 16.59 11.60
C PHE A 474 -13.55 15.08 11.39
N GLY A 475 -13.22 14.33 12.44
CA GLY A 475 -12.83 12.92 12.42
C GLY A 475 -14.01 11.96 12.25
N THR A 476 -14.98 12.06 13.15
CA THR A 476 -16.21 11.26 13.13
C THR A 476 -17.41 12.18 13.11
N PHE A 477 -18.52 11.72 12.52
CA PHE A 477 -19.79 12.44 12.50
C PHE A 477 -20.96 11.51 12.80
N GLN A 478 -22.07 12.10 13.28
CA GLN A 478 -23.32 11.44 13.50
C GLN A 478 -24.39 12.05 12.58
N GLN A 479 -25.15 11.21 11.91
CA GLN A 479 -26.22 11.64 10.99
C GLN A 479 -27.62 11.41 11.53
N LEU A 480 -27.76 11.19 12.82
CA LEU A 480 -29.05 11.05 13.49
C LEU A 480 -29.63 12.40 13.88
N PHE A 481 -30.94 12.53 13.76
CA PHE A 481 -31.71 13.62 14.36
C PHE A 481 -31.90 13.32 15.84
N VAL A 482 -31.49 14.24 16.72
CA VAL A 482 -31.51 14.05 18.17
C VAL A 482 -32.59 14.91 18.78
N TYR A 483 -33.48 14.31 19.55
CA TYR A 483 -34.55 14.98 20.27
C TYR A 483 -34.46 14.66 21.74
N ASN A 484 -34.28 15.70 22.58
CA ASN A 484 -34.33 15.56 24.04
C ASN A 484 -35.72 15.90 24.56
N GLY A 485 -36.13 15.20 25.60
CA GLY A 485 -37.45 15.38 26.16
C GLY A 485 -37.83 14.28 27.14
N SER A 486 -39.11 13.90 27.15
CA SER A 486 -39.58 12.81 27.98
C SER A 486 -40.81 12.13 27.39
N TYR A 487 -40.95 10.83 27.63
CA TYR A 487 -42.18 10.11 27.32
C TYR A 487 -43.32 10.58 28.22
N ILE A 488 -44.53 10.64 27.64
CA ILE A 488 -45.75 10.99 28.37
C ILE A 488 -46.40 9.69 28.84
N GLY A 489 -46.67 9.59 30.14
CA GLY A 489 -47.27 8.41 30.79
C GLY A 489 -46.22 7.40 31.27
N ALA A 490 -46.68 6.19 31.61
CA ALA A 490 -45.84 5.14 32.18
C ALA A 490 -45.02 4.35 31.15
N ASN A 491 -45.06 4.72 29.90
CA ASN A 491 -44.45 4.00 28.78
C ASN A 491 -43.10 4.62 28.39
N THR A 492 -42.10 3.81 28.20
CA THR A 492 -40.71 4.25 28.18
C THR A 492 -39.96 3.84 26.91
N GLY A 493 -40.58 3.81 25.74
CA GLY A 493 -39.82 3.61 24.53
C GLY A 493 -40.64 3.25 23.30
N PHE A 494 -40.29 3.87 22.20
CA PHE A 494 -40.76 3.48 20.89
C PHE A 494 -40.23 2.12 20.49
N THR A 495 -40.88 1.46 19.54
CA THR A 495 -40.37 0.22 18.97
C THR A 495 -39.30 0.52 17.91
N ALA A 496 -38.16 -0.17 17.95
CA ALA A 496 -37.09 0.06 17.01
C ALA A 496 -37.55 -0.09 15.55
N GLY A 497 -37.26 0.90 14.71
CA GLY A 497 -37.65 0.96 13.30
C GLY A 497 -39.08 1.44 13.05
N GLU A 498 -39.92 1.66 14.08
CA GLU A 498 -41.26 2.20 13.87
C GLU A 498 -41.24 3.64 13.34
N ILE A 499 -42.29 3.99 12.63
CA ILE A 499 -42.49 5.38 12.20
C ILE A 499 -43.02 6.17 13.39
N VAL A 500 -42.40 7.31 13.66
CA VAL A 500 -42.93 8.33 14.56
C VAL A 500 -43.38 9.53 13.75
N TYR A 501 -44.47 10.19 14.19
CA TYR A 501 -45.01 11.32 13.47
C TYR A 501 -45.35 12.50 14.39
N GLN A 502 -45.38 13.68 13.79
CA GLN A 502 -45.84 14.91 14.41
C GLN A 502 -46.84 15.61 13.47
N GLY A 503 -48.00 15.93 13.97
CA GLY A 503 -49.06 16.60 13.18
C GLY A 503 -50.37 16.60 13.91
N ALA A 504 -51.39 17.26 13.32
CA ALA A 504 -52.73 17.38 13.88
C ALA A 504 -53.57 16.12 13.69
N THR A 505 -53.26 15.34 12.67
CA THR A 505 -54.07 14.15 12.32
C THR A 505 -53.45 12.91 13.00
N ALA A 506 -54.23 12.25 13.83
CA ALA A 506 -53.86 11.00 14.47
C ALA A 506 -53.79 9.86 13.44
N ILE A 507 -52.74 9.04 13.55
CA ILE A 507 -52.54 7.86 12.70
C ILE A 507 -53.07 6.64 13.46
N SER A 508 -54.13 6.03 12.94
CA SER A 508 -54.75 4.81 13.53
C SER A 508 -54.33 3.52 12.81
N ASN A 509 -53.80 3.63 11.62
CA ASN A 509 -53.33 2.48 10.85
C ASN A 509 -51.86 2.18 11.18
N THR A 510 -51.58 1.10 11.91
CA THR A 510 -50.26 0.67 12.31
C THR A 510 -49.36 0.23 11.14
N SER A 511 -49.95 0.01 9.95
CA SER A 511 -49.21 -0.32 8.73
C SER A 511 -49.00 0.89 7.82
N ALA A 512 -49.35 2.10 8.27
CA ALA A 512 -49.19 3.31 7.46
C ALA A 512 -47.70 3.57 7.16
N THR A 513 -47.42 3.89 5.91
CA THR A 513 -46.08 4.28 5.44
C THR A 513 -45.82 5.76 5.73
N GLN A 514 -44.57 6.19 5.61
CA GLN A 514 -44.23 7.61 5.73
C GLN A 514 -44.90 8.46 4.65
N ALA A 515 -45.13 7.89 3.45
CA ALA A 515 -45.87 8.56 2.38
C ALA A 515 -47.33 8.77 2.78
N ASP A 516 -48.01 7.74 3.35
CA ASP A 516 -49.39 7.87 3.84
C ASP A 516 -49.49 8.91 4.93
N ILE A 517 -48.53 8.98 5.84
CA ILE A 517 -48.46 9.98 6.90
C ILE A 517 -48.30 11.39 6.34
N GLY A 518 -47.45 11.56 5.30
CA GLY A 518 -47.29 12.84 4.60
C GLY A 518 -48.54 13.33 3.90
N LEU A 519 -49.39 12.43 3.36
CA LEU A 519 -50.66 12.78 2.77
C LEU A 519 -51.67 13.36 3.79
N LEU A 520 -51.42 13.16 5.09
CA LEU A 520 -52.22 13.68 6.19
C LEU A 520 -51.61 14.98 6.78
N ASP A 521 -50.73 15.66 6.06
CA ASP A 521 -50.01 16.86 6.50
C ASP A 521 -49.17 16.68 7.79
N ASN A 522 -48.75 15.46 8.06
CA ASN A 522 -47.90 15.13 9.19
C ASN A 522 -46.42 15.03 8.79
N SER A 523 -45.54 15.50 9.63
CA SER A 523 -44.09 15.18 9.54
C SER A 523 -43.81 13.83 10.17
N SER A 524 -42.86 13.10 9.63
CA SER A 524 -42.53 11.76 10.12
C SER A 524 -41.01 11.51 10.15
N ALA A 525 -40.61 10.51 10.94
CA ALA A 525 -39.26 9.96 10.96
C ALA A 525 -39.29 8.49 11.38
N ARG A 526 -38.19 7.79 11.27
CA ARG A 526 -38.06 6.44 11.83
C ARG A 526 -37.32 6.50 13.18
N PHE A 527 -37.87 5.82 14.18
CA PHE A 527 -37.20 5.66 15.45
C PHE A 527 -36.00 4.72 15.33
N HIS A 528 -34.85 5.21 15.71
CA HIS A 528 -33.61 4.43 15.75
C HIS A 528 -33.38 3.82 17.13
N SER A 529 -33.22 4.67 18.15
CA SER A 529 -32.93 4.27 19.52
C SER A 529 -33.24 5.41 20.49
N ASN A 530 -33.17 5.14 21.77
CA ASN A 530 -33.19 6.13 22.84
C ASN A 530 -32.10 5.83 23.87
N THR A 531 -31.76 6.83 24.69
CA THR A 531 -30.91 6.65 25.86
C THR A 531 -31.60 5.77 26.92
N ALA A 532 -30.82 5.14 27.79
CA ALA A 532 -31.34 4.23 28.81
C ALA A 532 -32.35 4.89 29.77
N ASP A 533 -32.20 6.20 30.00
CA ASP A 533 -33.11 7.01 30.79
C ASP A 533 -34.36 7.49 30.03
N GLY A 534 -34.45 7.18 28.75
CA GLY A 534 -35.55 7.59 27.87
C GLY A 534 -35.66 9.10 27.63
N GLN A 535 -34.62 9.87 27.95
CA GLN A 535 -34.65 11.33 27.80
C GLN A 535 -34.17 11.83 26.46
N THR A 536 -33.52 10.98 25.67
CA THR A 536 -33.06 11.33 24.31
C THR A 536 -33.52 10.29 23.34
N VAL A 537 -34.12 10.73 22.24
CA VAL A 537 -34.60 9.92 21.11
C VAL A 537 -33.78 10.24 19.88
N TYR A 538 -33.29 9.20 19.21
CA TYR A 538 -32.54 9.28 17.96
C TYR A 538 -33.42 8.82 16.81
N LEU A 539 -33.53 9.65 15.78
CA LEU A 539 -34.38 9.39 14.60
C LEU A 539 -33.57 9.41 13.31
N THR A 540 -34.01 8.63 12.33
CA THR A 540 -33.51 8.59 10.95
C THR A 540 -34.63 8.91 9.96
N SER A 541 -34.32 9.05 8.67
CA SER A 541 -35.29 9.15 7.57
C SER A 541 -36.37 10.21 7.82
N LYS A 542 -35.96 11.41 8.29
CA LYS A 542 -36.92 12.48 8.60
C LYS A 542 -37.51 13.06 7.33
N LEU A 543 -38.84 13.06 7.25
CA LEU A 543 -39.62 13.74 6.23
C LEU A 543 -40.44 14.86 6.88
N GLY A 544 -40.38 16.03 6.28
CA GLY A 544 -41.01 17.22 6.83
C GLY A 544 -40.26 17.81 8.05
N ARG A 545 -40.93 18.75 8.74
CA ARG A 545 -40.35 19.51 9.84
C ARG A 545 -40.91 19.06 11.20
N ILE A 546 -40.11 18.43 12.02
CA ILE A 546 -40.46 18.12 13.41
C ILE A 546 -40.02 19.30 14.31
N ASN A 547 -40.99 19.90 15.02
CA ASN A 547 -40.80 21.05 15.88
C ASN A 547 -40.52 20.61 17.34
N SER A 548 -39.71 21.39 18.05
CA SER A 548 -39.34 21.12 19.44
C SER A 548 -40.43 21.47 20.47
N SER A 549 -41.49 22.14 20.08
CA SER A 549 -42.57 22.51 21.01
C SER A 549 -43.75 21.55 21.02
N ASN A 550 -43.70 20.50 20.21
CA ASN A 550 -44.77 19.54 20.04
C ASN A 550 -44.33 18.12 20.39
N THR A 551 -45.28 17.21 20.51
CA THR A 551 -45.04 15.81 20.76
C THR A 551 -44.85 15.04 19.44
N ILE A 552 -44.11 13.95 19.48
CA ILE A 552 -44.09 12.91 18.46
C ILE A 552 -44.80 11.66 18.98
N THR A 553 -45.47 10.95 18.11
CA THR A 553 -46.25 9.74 18.43
C THR A 553 -45.77 8.57 17.60
N GLY A 554 -45.56 7.40 18.21
CA GLY A 554 -45.23 6.16 17.51
C GLY A 554 -46.47 5.57 16.84
N VAL A 555 -46.36 5.19 15.56
CA VAL A 555 -47.48 4.61 14.79
C VAL A 555 -47.87 3.24 15.33
N SER A 556 -46.92 2.39 15.68
CA SER A 556 -47.15 1.03 16.15
C SER A 556 -47.30 0.95 17.67
N SER A 557 -46.47 1.66 18.40
CA SER A 557 -46.49 1.64 19.88
C SER A 557 -47.58 2.51 20.49
N GLY A 558 -48.03 3.55 19.77
CA GLY A 558 -48.92 4.58 20.29
C GLY A 558 -48.27 5.46 21.38
N TYR A 559 -46.99 5.29 21.67
CA TYR A 559 -46.31 6.07 22.69
C TYR A 559 -46.09 7.50 22.21
N VAL A 560 -46.04 8.41 23.17
CA VAL A 560 -45.94 9.85 22.94
C VAL A 560 -44.71 10.38 23.65
N PHE A 561 -43.88 11.11 22.91
CA PHE A 561 -42.68 11.76 23.45
C PHE A 561 -42.81 13.28 23.26
N SER A 562 -42.65 14.01 24.39
CA SER A 562 -42.64 15.47 24.42
C SER A 562 -41.22 15.98 24.16
N ILE A 563 -41.05 16.78 23.15
CA ILE A 563 -39.75 17.31 22.72
C ILE A 563 -39.49 18.62 23.47
N SER A 564 -38.34 18.72 24.13
CA SER A 564 -37.85 19.96 24.75
C SER A 564 -36.82 20.67 23.90
N THR A 565 -35.84 19.92 23.38
CA THR A 565 -34.82 20.45 22.49
C THR A 565 -34.52 19.48 21.33
N LYS A 566 -33.92 19.99 20.28
CA LYS A 566 -33.50 19.17 19.14
C LYS A 566 -32.10 19.55 18.68
N ALA A 567 -31.38 18.60 18.12
CA ALA A 567 -30.15 18.82 17.36
C ALA A 567 -30.26 18.18 15.99
N GLU A 568 -29.85 18.91 15.00
CA GLU A 568 -29.78 18.41 13.64
C GLU A 568 -28.53 17.54 13.43
N PRO A 569 -28.50 16.70 12.39
CA PRO A 569 -27.31 15.91 12.02
C PRO A 569 -26.06 16.76 11.79
N ASP A 570 -24.91 16.13 11.93
CA ASP A 570 -23.61 16.81 11.76
C ASP A 570 -23.34 17.24 10.32
N LEU A 571 -23.85 16.50 9.32
CA LEU A 571 -23.72 16.86 7.91
C LEU A 571 -25.02 17.48 7.38
N VAL A 572 -24.88 18.44 6.49
CA VAL A 572 -26.00 18.97 5.71
C VAL A 572 -26.50 17.88 4.77
N PRO A 573 -27.77 17.46 4.88
CA PRO A 573 -28.34 16.43 4.01
C PRO A 573 -28.11 16.73 2.53
N GLU A 574 -27.85 15.69 1.75
CA GLU A 574 -27.66 15.75 0.30
C GLU A 574 -26.49 16.65 -0.17
N SER A 575 -25.57 17.00 0.75
CA SER A 575 -24.36 17.73 0.40
C SER A 575 -23.20 16.77 0.07
N GLY A 576 -22.37 17.16 -0.87
CA GLY A 576 -21.30 16.30 -1.38
C GLY A 576 -21.80 15.28 -2.40
N THR A 577 -21.05 14.21 -2.60
CA THR A 577 -21.36 13.16 -3.58
C THR A 577 -21.07 11.79 -3.00
N VAL A 578 -22.03 10.88 -3.10
CA VAL A 578 -21.82 9.47 -2.76
C VAL A 578 -21.06 8.81 -3.90
N LEU A 579 -19.83 8.35 -3.62
CA LEU A 579 -18.98 7.65 -4.60
C LEU A 579 -19.26 6.15 -4.67
N TYR A 580 -19.65 5.59 -3.55
CA TYR A 580 -19.87 4.16 -3.41
C TYR A 580 -20.87 3.91 -2.30
N ILE A 581 -21.75 2.96 -2.52
CA ILE A 581 -22.69 2.45 -1.53
C ILE A 581 -22.91 0.96 -1.75
N GLU A 582 -22.95 0.20 -0.67
CA GLU A 582 -23.20 -1.22 -0.68
C GLU A 582 -24.14 -1.59 0.46
N ASN A 583 -25.15 -2.39 0.12
CA ASN A 583 -26.08 -2.99 1.04
C ASN A 583 -25.68 -4.46 1.29
N PHE A 584 -25.85 -4.92 2.52
CA PHE A 584 -25.51 -6.28 2.93
C PHE A 584 -26.42 -6.78 4.04
N ASP A 585 -26.31 -8.05 4.38
CA ASP A 585 -27.02 -8.63 5.51
C ASP A 585 -26.60 -7.98 6.82
N LYS A 586 -27.54 -7.87 7.76
CA LYS A 586 -27.31 -7.18 9.02
C LYS A 586 -26.12 -7.74 9.78
N VAL A 587 -25.12 -6.90 10.00
CA VAL A 587 -24.01 -7.15 10.92
C VAL A 587 -24.38 -6.60 12.28
N ASN A 588 -24.56 -7.51 13.25
CA ASN A 588 -24.93 -7.12 14.62
C ASN A 588 -23.72 -6.53 15.35
N ARG A 589 -23.99 -5.47 16.11
CA ARG A 589 -22.99 -4.76 16.90
C ARG A 589 -23.25 -4.94 18.39
N SER A 590 -22.19 -5.11 19.17
CA SER A 590 -22.21 -5.02 20.62
C SER A 590 -21.63 -3.68 21.08
N ASN A 591 -22.11 -3.13 22.18
CA ASN A 591 -21.59 -1.89 22.78
C ASN A 591 -20.16 -2.01 23.33
N THR A 592 -19.57 -3.19 23.31
CA THR A 592 -18.20 -3.48 23.77
C THR A 592 -17.22 -3.78 22.65
N THR A 593 -17.69 -3.84 21.40
CA THR A 593 -16.87 -4.18 20.23
C THR A 593 -16.52 -2.94 19.39
N SER A 594 -15.46 -3.05 18.63
CA SER A 594 -15.12 -2.12 17.55
C SER A 594 -15.35 -2.80 16.20
N GLU A 595 -15.76 -2.05 15.21
CA GLU A 595 -15.93 -2.51 13.84
C GLU A 595 -14.74 -2.13 12.98
N SER A 596 -14.33 -3.06 12.12
CA SER A 596 -13.38 -2.80 11.04
C SER A 596 -14.09 -2.96 9.70
N ILE A 597 -14.10 -1.90 8.93
CA ILE A 597 -14.64 -1.89 7.56
C ILE A 597 -13.46 -1.87 6.60
N LYS A 598 -13.44 -2.84 5.69
CA LYS A 598 -12.44 -2.92 4.62
C LYS A 598 -13.17 -2.82 3.28
N LEU A 599 -12.83 -1.80 2.52
CA LEU A 599 -13.35 -1.60 1.16
C LEU A 599 -12.20 -1.76 0.18
N ILE A 600 -12.39 -2.57 -0.84
CA ILE A 600 -11.44 -2.74 -1.94
C ILE A 600 -12.08 -2.19 -3.19
N LEU A 601 -11.48 -1.14 -3.73
CA LEU A 601 -11.91 -0.46 -4.96
C LEU A 601 -10.93 -0.79 -6.06
N SER A 602 -11.37 -1.47 -7.11
CA SER A 602 -10.56 -1.76 -8.30
C SER A 602 -10.73 -0.65 -9.34
N TYR A 603 -9.65 -0.33 -10.07
CA TYR A 603 -9.59 0.72 -11.11
C TYR A 603 -8.94 0.20 -12.39
#